data_c6e5a714b7c625a69323ccc45955be5e
#
_entry.id   c6e5a714b7c625a69323ccc45955be5e
#
_cell.length_a   1.000
_cell.length_b   1.000
_cell.length_c   1.000
_cell.angle_alpha   90.00
_cell.angle_beta   90.00
_cell.angle_gamma   90.00
#
_symmetry.space_group_name_H-M   'P 1'
#
loop_
_entity.id
_entity.type
_entity.pdbx_description
1 polymer ?
#
loop_
_entity_poly.entity_id
_entity_poly.type
_entity_poly.pdbx_seq_one_letter_code
_entity_poly.pdbx_strand_id
1 'polypeptide(L)'
;MTRAQFAAIVVRGLGLPQQAVTVFGDVKATDWHAPYVGTAYTYGIVNGRSADTFDPAGTITRQEAALMVARAAKLCGMDTELANYEIVNMLAQFGDYVTVDDWAKESMAFCYGEDILDQSDMEIEPKRAILRCEIAQMLYNMLGSAKLL
;
A
#
# COMPACT_ATOMS: atom_id res chain seq x y z
N MET A 1 -0.75 -13.13 -1.36
CA MET A 1 -1.13 -12.14 -2.40
C MET A 1 0.11 -11.68 -3.14
N THR A 2 0.04 -11.62 -4.46
CA THR A 2 1.15 -11.14 -5.30
C THR A 2 1.09 -9.63 -5.49
N ARG A 3 2.23 -9.04 -5.87
CA ARG A 3 2.33 -7.60 -6.19
C ARG A 3 1.41 -7.22 -7.34
N ALA A 4 1.29 -8.09 -8.36
CA ALA A 4 0.37 -7.87 -9.49
C ALA A 4 -1.10 -7.88 -9.06
N GLN A 5 -1.48 -8.81 -8.21
CA GLN A 5 -2.84 -8.87 -7.65
C GLN A 5 -3.17 -7.63 -6.82
N PHE A 6 -2.20 -7.16 -6.02
CA PHE A 6 -2.36 -5.94 -5.24
C PHE A 6 -2.61 -4.73 -6.16
N ALA A 7 -1.78 -4.55 -7.18
CA ALA A 7 -1.95 -3.45 -8.13
C ALA A 7 -3.36 -3.47 -8.77
N ALA A 8 -3.82 -4.64 -9.17
CA ALA A 8 -5.16 -4.79 -9.76
C ALA A 8 -6.27 -4.42 -8.78
N ILE A 9 -6.18 -4.86 -7.53
CA ILE A 9 -7.19 -4.56 -6.50
C ILE A 9 -7.27 -3.05 -6.24
N VAL A 10 -6.12 -2.40 -6.09
CA VAL A 10 -6.06 -0.96 -5.80
C VAL A 10 -6.60 -0.14 -6.97
N VAL A 11 -6.17 -0.44 -8.19
CA VAL A 11 -6.62 0.27 -9.40
C VAL A 11 -8.14 0.13 -9.58
N ARG A 12 -8.66 -1.09 -9.41
CA ARG A 12 -10.10 -1.34 -9.48
C ARG A 12 -10.87 -0.67 -8.36
N GLY A 13 -10.36 -0.77 -7.14
CA GLY A 13 -10.99 -0.20 -5.95
C GLY A 13 -11.10 1.33 -6.00
N LEU A 14 -10.11 1.98 -6.60
CA LEU A 14 -10.11 3.44 -6.80
C LEU A 14 -10.79 3.89 -8.09
N GLY A 15 -11.21 2.95 -8.94
CA GLY A 15 -11.83 3.27 -10.23
C GLY A 15 -10.91 4.05 -11.17
N LEU A 16 -9.59 3.83 -11.10
CA LEU A 16 -8.64 4.56 -11.93
C LEU A 16 -8.72 4.14 -13.40
N PRO A 17 -8.66 5.08 -14.34
CA PRO A 17 -8.59 4.76 -15.76
C PRO A 17 -7.34 3.96 -16.06
N GLN A 18 -7.50 2.83 -16.76
CA GLN A 18 -6.37 1.97 -17.09
C GLN A 18 -5.45 2.64 -18.11
N GLN A 19 -4.14 2.54 -17.85
CA GLN A 19 -3.09 3.10 -18.69
C GLN A 19 -2.21 1.97 -19.23
N ALA A 20 -2.08 1.87 -20.54
CA ALA A 20 -1.24 0.85 -21.19
C ALA A 20 0.24 1.33 -21.21
N VAL A 21 0.84 1.50 -20.04
CA VAL A 21 2.25 1.89 -19.90
C VAL A 21 3.05 0.69 -19.44
N THR A 22 4.07 0.30 -20.18
CA THR A 22 5.03 -0.74 -19.78
C THR A 22 6.34 -0.06 -19.40
N VAL A 23 6.62 -0.04 -18.11
CA VAL A 23 7.85 0.58 -17.56
C VAL A 23 8.87 -0.49 -17.18
N PHE A 24 8.38 -1.68 -16.77
CA PHE A 24 9.22 -2.74 -16.22
C PHE A 24 9.46 -3.84 -17.24
N GLY A 25 10.72 -4.30 -17.34
CA GLY A 25 11.10 -5.33 -18.30
C GLY A 25 10.47 -6.71 -18.02
N ASP A 26 10.08 -6.97 -16.77
CA ASP A 26 9.41 -8.20 -16.36
C ASP A 26 7.87 -8.14 -16.44
N VAL A 27 7.32 -7.05 -16.96
CA VAL A 27 5.88 -6.88 -17.21
C VAL A 27 5.68 -6.66 -18.69
N LYS A 28 5.15 -7.68 -19.38
CA LYS A 28 4.87 -7.64 -20.82
C LYS A 28 3.50 -7.02 -21.08
N ALA A 29 3.36 -6.31 -22.19
CA ALA A 29 2.10 -5.68 -22.58
C ALA A 29 0.94 -6.69 -22.69
N THR A 30 1.24 -7.96 -22.94
CA THR A 30 0.26 -9.06 -23.05
C THR A 30 -0.10 -9.70 -21.73
N ASP A 31 0.61 -9.38 -20.64
CA ASP A 31 0.30 -9.91 -19.31
C ASP A 31 -1.02 -9.31 -18.80
N TRP A 32 -1.84 -10.14 -18.13
CA TRP A 32 -3.15 -9.70 -17.62
C TRP A 32 -3.05 -8.51 -16.67
N HIS A 33 -1.93 -8.41 -15.93
CA HIS A 33 -1.70 -7.37 -14.93
C HIS A 33 -1.06 -6.10 -15.49
N ALA A 34 -0.59 -6.12 -16.74
CA ALA A 34 0.13 -4.98 -17.33
C ALA A 34 -0.64 -3.65 -17.22
N PRO A 35 -1.95 -3.56 -17.55
CA PRO A 35 -2.68 -2.30 -17.42
C PRO A 35 -2.81 -1.85 -15.96
N TYR A 36 -2.90 -2.76 -15.01
CA TYR A 36 -3.01 -2.42 -13.59
C TYR A 36 -1.68 -1.95 -13.01
N VAL A 37 -0.59 -2.64 -13.33
CA VAL A 37 0.76 -2.25 -12.92
C VAL A 37 1.12 -0.89 -13.51
N GLY A 38 0.88 -0.70 -14.79
CA GLY A 38 1.13 0.57 -15.48
C GLY A 38 0.32 1.73 -14.90
N THR A 39 -0.95 1.51 -14.62
CA THR A 39 -1.81 2.51 -14.00
C THR A 39 -1.36 2.84 -12.59
N ALA A 40 -1.12 1.84 -11.75
CA ALA A 40 -0.68 2.06 -10.37
C ALA A 40 0.68 2.78 -10.31
N TYR A 41 1.58 2.47 -11.24
CA TYR A 41 2.86 3.18 -11.37
C TYR A 41 2.66 4.63 -11.81
N THR A 42 1.84 4.87 -12.82
CA THR A 42 1.56 6.22 -13.35
C THR A 42 0.99 7.14 -12.28
N TYR A 43 0.11 6.63 -11.42
CA TYR A 43 -0.46 7.39 -10.31
C TYR A 43 0.42 7.41 -9.06
N GLY A 44 1.62 6.84 -9.10
CA GLY A 44 2.57 6.89 -7.99
C GLY A 44 2.23 5.98 -6.82
N ILE A 45 1.31 5.04 -6.97
CA ILE A 45 0.90 4.11 -5.90
C ILE A 45 1.96 3.04 -5.69
N VAL A 46 2.51 2.49 -6.77
CA VAL A 46 3.53 1.45 -6.73
C VAL A 46 4.81 1.91 -7.40
N ASN A 47 5.92 1.38 -6.92
CA ASN A 47 7.22 1.46 -7.57
C ASN A 47 7.72 0.04 -7.86
N GLY A 48 8.74 -0.08 -8.71
CA GLY A 48 9.41 -1.36 -8.91
C GLY A 48 10.31 -1.72 -7.73
N ARG A 49 10.76 -2.94 -7.71
CA ARG A 49 11.87 -3.36 -6.85
C ARG A 49 13.20 -2.76 -7.32
N SER A 50 13.28 -2.46 -8.61
CA SER A 50 14.35 -1.69 -9.25
C SER A 50 13.76 -0.89 -10.40
N ALA A 51 14.58 -0.12 -11.11
CA ALA A 51 14.14 0.69 -12.25
C ALA A 51 13.51 -0.16 -13.37
N ASP A 52 13.93 -1.42 -13.53
CA ASP A 52 13.47 -2.31 -14.62
C ASP A 52 12.66 -3.50 -14.14
N THR A 53 12.55 -3.73 -12.83
CA THR A 53 11.92 -4.92 -12.26
C THR A 53 10.76 -4.55 -11.35
N PHE A 54 9.57 -5.05 -11.66
CA PHE A 54 8.39 -4.91 -10.79
C PHE A 54 8.22 -6.11 -9.85
N ASP A 55 8.59 -7.31 -10.29
CA ASP A 55 8.38 -8.58 -9.59
C ASP A 55 6.88 -8.88 -9.39
N PRO A 56 6.11 -9.08 -10.47
CA PRO A 56 4.67 -9.23 -10.38
C PRO A 56 4.20 -10.45 -9.59
N ALA A 57 4.99 -11.51 -9.57
CA ALA A 57 4.71 -12.75 -8.83
C ALA A 57 5.20 -12.70 -7.37
N GLY A 58 5.99 -11.69 -7.01
CA GLY A 58 6.47 -11.52 -5.64
C GLY A 58 5.35 -11.25 -4.66
N THR A 59 5.54 -11.63 -3.40
CA THR A 59 4.57 -11.36 -2.33
C THR A 59 4.72 -9.95 -1.78
N ILE A 60 3.63 -9.41 -1.22
CA ILE A 60 3.62 -8.12 -0.54
C ILE A 60 3.53 -8.33 0.97
N THR A 61 4.38 -7.62 1.71
CA THR A 61 4.33 -7.58 3.17
C THR A 61 3.34 -6.52 3.66
N ARG A 62 2.95 -6.63 4.93
CA ARG A 62 2.05 -5.64 5.56
C ARG A 62 2.62 -4.22 5.51
N GLN A 63 3.93 -4.05 5.77
CA GLN A 63 4.54 -2.71 5.69
C GLN A 63 4.62 -2.16 4.26
N GLU A 64 4.85 -3.01 3.27
CA GLU A 64 4.76 -2.61 1.86
C GLU A 64 3.34 -2.19 1.48
N ALA A 65 2.35 -2.96 1.91
CA ALA A 65 0.95 -2.64 1.69
C ALA A 65 0.57 -1.30 2.32
N ALA A 66 1.00 -1.05 3.56
CA ALA A 66 0.75 0.22 4.25
C ALA A 66 1.33 1.41 3.47
N LEU A 67 2.55 1.29 2.94
CA LEU A 67 3.16 2.32 2.11
C LEU A 67 2.32 2.61 0.85
N MET A 68 1.88 1.57 0.17
CA MET A 68 1.10 1.71 -1.07
C MET A 68 -0.30 2.24 -0.79
N VAL A 69 -0.95 1.83 0.29
CA VAL A 69 -2.26 2.37 0.70
C VAL A 69 -2.13 3.84 1.12
N ALA A 70 -1.07 4.23 1.82
CA ALA A 70 -0.82 5.63 2.16
C ALA A 70 -0.63 6.49 0.90
N ARG A 71 0.07 5.99 -0.11
CA ARG A 71 0.18 6.66 -1.41
C ARG A 71 -1.16 6.81 -2.11
N ALA A 72 -1.99 5.78 -2.07
CA ALA A 72 -3.35 5.83 -2.59
C ALA A 72 -4.21 6.85 -1.83
N ALA A 73 -4.08 6.91 -0.51
CA ALA A 73 -4.77 7.89 0.33
C ALA A 73 -4.37 9.33 -0.02
N LYS A 74 -3.10 9.57 -0.24
CA LYS A 74 -2.60 10.88 -0.69
C LYS A 74 -3.19 11.26 -2.04
N LEU A 75 -3.29 10.33 -2.96
CA LEU A 75 -3.94 10.54 -4.26
C LEU A 75 -5.42 10.92 -4.07
N CYS A 76 -6.08 10.39 -3.06
CA CYS A 76 -7.47 10.71 -2.71
C CYS A 76 -7.63 12.01 -1.90
N GLY A 77 -6.55 12.77 -1.69
CA GLY A 77 -6.58 14.06 -1.03
C GLY A 77 -6.34 14.04 0.47
N MET A 78 -5.98 12.90 1.05
CA MET A 78 -5.65 12.82 2.47
C MET A 78 -4.24 13.34 2.75
N ASP A 79 -4.06 13.98 3.89
CA ASP A 79 -2.74 14.35 4.39
C ASP A 79 -2.11 13.13 5.08
N THR A 80 -1.01 12.66 4.51
CA THR A 80 -0.29 11.48 4.99
C THR A 80 1.00 11.83 5.74
N GLU A 81 1.33 13.12 5.86
CA GLU A 81 2.53 13.57 6.55
C GLU A 81 2.33 13.57 8.06
N LEU A 82 3.31 13.02 8.78
CA LEU A 82 3.31 12.95 10.23
C LEU A 82 4.64 13.46 10.79
N ALA A 83 4.59 14.17 11.91
CA ALA A 83 5.80 14.52 12.66
C ALA A 83 6.39 13.26 13.34
N ASN A 84 7.71 13.27 13.59
CA ASN A 84 8.38 12.12 14.21
C ASN A 84 7.74 11.70 15.55
N TYR A 85 7.31 12.64 16.37
CA TYR A 85 6.69 12.30 17.66
C TYR A 85 5.34 11.59 17.46
N GLU A 86 4.59 11.96 16.43
CA GLU A 86 3.30 11.30 16.11
C GLU A 86 3.54 9.86 15.65
N ILE A 87 4.56 9.64 14.81
CA ILE A 87 4.95 8.31 14.33
C ILE A 87 5.35 7.42 15.51
N VAL A 88 6.25 7.91 16.37
CA VAL A 88 6.73 7.16 17.54
C VAL A 88 5.59 6.86 18.50
N ASN A 89 4.76 7.86 18.84
CA ASN A 89 3.64 7.66 19.75
C ASN A 89 2.64 6.62 19.24
N MET A 90 2.39 6.62 17.95
CA MET A 90 1.48 5.63 17.35
C MET A 90 2.09 4.22 17.37
N LEU A 91 3.32 4.07 16.92
CA LEU A 91 3.93 2.73 16.73
C LEU A 91 4.41 2.12 18.06
N ALA A 92 4.82 2.93 19.03
CA ALA A 92 5.36 2.44 20.29
C ALA A 92 4.34 1.69 21.17
N GLN A 93 3.04 1.81 20.87
CA GLN A 93 2.01 1.02 21.55
C GLN A 93 2.06 -0.47 21.19
N PHE A 94 2.73 -0.83 20.10
CA PHE A 94 2.86 -2.22 19.64
C PHE A 94 4.19 -2.79 20.10
N GLY A 95 4.18 -4.05 20.57
CA GLY A 95 5.37 -4.70 21.12
C GLY A 95 6.49 -4.92 20.12
N ASP A 96 6.16 -5.04 18.82
CA ASP A 96 7.10 -5.31 17.74
C ASP A 96 7.43 -4.09 16.87
N TYR A 97 7.16 -2.88 17.36
CA TYR A 97 7.33 -1.65 16.55
C TYR A 97 8.76 -1.45 16.03
N VAL A 98 9.75 -1.98 16.74
CA VAL A 98 11.17 -1.89 16.31
C VAL A 98 11.48 -2.69 15.06
N THR A 99 10.60 -3.63 14.68
CA THR A 99 10.77 -4.45 13.48
C THR A 99 10.27 -3.78 12.20
N VAL A 100 9.60 -2.63 12.32
CA VAL A 100 9.16 -1.84 11.15
C VAL A 100 10.39 -1.15 10.54
N ASP A 101 10.59 -1.33 9.24
CA ASP A 101 11.68 -0.66 8.54
C ASP A 101 11.46 0.85 8.49
N ASP A 102 12.53 1.63 8.53
CA ASP A 102 12.44 3.10 8.62
C ASP A 102 11.59 3.72 7.51
N TRP A 103 11.69 3.21 6.29
CA TRP A 103 10.94 3.71 5.14
C TRP A 103 9.42 3.48 5.26
N ALA A 104 8.99 2.56 6.12
CA ALA A 104 7.58 2.19 6.30
C ALA A 104 6.94 2.79 7.55
N LYS A 105 7.71 3.39 8.45
CA LYS A 105 7.20 3.85 9.75
C LYS A 105 6.10 4.89 9.63
N GLU A 106 6.29 5.90 8.80
CA GLU A 106 5.30 6.96 8.62
C GLU A 106 3.99 6.42 8.04
N SER A 107 4.08 5.61 6.98
CA SER A 107 2.91 5.00 6.35
C SER A 107 2.17 4.06 7.29
N MET A 108 2.90 3.30 8.08
CA MET A 108 2.30 2.39 9.06
C MET A 108 1.58 3.19 10.15
N ALA A 109 2.21 4.23 10.68
CA ALA A 109 1.61 5.11 11.67
C ALA A 109 0.38 5.84 11.12
N PHE A 110 0.43 6.29 9.87
CA PHE A 110 -0.70 6.89 9.17
C PHE A 110 -1.88 5.90 9.09
N CYS A 111 -1.63 4.68 8.66
CA CYS A 111 -2.69 3.68 8.52
C CYS A 111 -3.36 3.34 9.85
N TYR A 112 -2.61 3.26 10.94
CA TYR A 112 -3.18 3.08 12.28
C TYR A 112 -3.91 4.33 12.76
N GLY A 113 -3.36 5.51 12.54
CA GLY A 113 -3.96 6.77 12.98
C GLY A 113 -5.28 7.11 12.32
N GLU A 114 -5.46 6.68 11.08
CA GLU A 114 -6.70 6.87 10.31
C GLU A 114 -7.65 5.66 10.39
N ASP A 115 -7.37 4.72 11.27
CA ASP A 115 -8.13 3.47 11.43
C ASP A 115 -8.26 2.65 10.13
N ILE A 116 -7.30 2.82 9.23
CA ILE A 116 -7.15 1.97 8.04
C ILE A 116 -6.68 0.58 8.47
N LEU A 117 -5.78 0.53 9.45
CA LEU A 117 -5.43 -0.67 10.23
C LEU A 117 -6.03 -0.56 11.62
N ASP A 118 -6.38 -1.70 12.21
CA ASP A 118 -7.04 -1.75 13.50
C ASP A 118 -6.01 -1.59 14.64
N GLN A 119 -6.14 -0.53 15.44
CA GLN A 119 -5.27 -0.27 16.58
C GLN A 119 -5.40 -1.31 17.70
N SER A 120 -6.43 -2.14 17.67
CA SER A 120 -6.59 -3.26 18.61
C SER A 120 -5.70 -4.45 18.29
N ASP A 121 -5.00 -4.45 17.14
CA ASP A 121 -3.99 -5.46 16.83
C ASP A 121 -2.94 -5.50 17.95
N MET A 122 -2.51 -6.71 18.34
CA MET A 122 -1.48 -6.85 19.37
C MET A 122 -0.09 -6.55 18.84
N GLU A 123 0.14 -6.83 17.58
CA GLU A 123 1.41 -6.64 16.88
C GLU A 123 1.19 -6.05 15.49
N ILE A 124 2.20 -5.36 14.99
CA ILE A 124 2.19 -4.79 13.64
C ILE A 124 2.41 -5.87 12.58
N GLU A 125 3.31 -6.81 12.87
CA GLU A 125 3.76 -7.86 11.94
C GLU A 125 4.15 -7.28 10.57
N PRO A 126 5.09 -6.32 10.50
CA PRO A 126 5.33 -5.53 9.29
C PRO A 126 5.84 -6.36 8.11
N LYS A 127 6.54 -7.46 8.40
CA LYS A 127 7.17 -8.32 7.37
C LYS A 127 6.34 -9.55 7.04
N ARG A 128 5.18 -9.74 7.67
CA ARG A 128 4.27 -10.81 7.32
C ARG A 128 3.60 -10.53 5.96
N ALA A 129 3.45 -11.57 5.15
CA ALA A 129 2.71 -11.44 3.89
C ALA A 129 1.27 -10.98 4.16
N ILE A 130 0.82 -9.97 3.42
CA ILE A 130 -0.54 -9.46 3.56
C ILE A 130 -1.55 -10.42 2.91
N LEU A 131 -2.73 -10.52 3.51
CA LEU A 131 -3.84 -11.31 2.99
C LEU A 131 -4.77 -10.45 2.13
N ARG A 132 -5.47 -11.08 1.18
CA ARG A 132 -6.44 -10.38 0.31
C ARG A 132 -7.54 -9.70 1.10
N CYS A 133 -8.04 -10.36 2.15
CA CYS A 133 -9.08 -9.79 3.02
C CYS A 133 -8.56 -8.55 3.78
N GLU A 134 -7.30 -8.56 4.20
CA GLU A 134 -6.70 -7.42 4.87
C GLU A 134 -6.61 -6.21 3.94
N ILE A 135 -6.17 -6.40 2.70
CA ILE A 135 -6.10 -5.31 1.72
C ILE A 135 -7.49 -4.78 1.36
N ALA A 136 -8.47 -5.65 1.22
CA ALA A 136 -9.85 -5.22 0.96
C ALA A 136 -10.37 -4.34 2.10
N GLN A 137 -10.10 -4.73 3.34
CA GLN A 137 -10.51 -3.97 4.52
C GLN A 137 -9.75 -2.63 4.60
N MET A 138 -8.45 -2.63 4.32
CA MET A 138 -7.66 -1.40 4.31
C MET A 138 -8.17 -0.40 3.28
N LEU A 139 -8.47 -0.85 2.07
CA LEU A 139 -9.02 0.02 1.02
C LEU A 139 -10.42 0.54 1.38
N TYR A 140 -11.27 -0.30 1.92
CA TYR A 140 -12.60 0.11 2.37
C TYR A 140 -12.48 1.19 3.47
N ASN A 141 -11.66 0.95 4.46
CA ASN A 141 -11.43 1.91 5.56
C ASN A 141 -10.82 3.22 5.04
N MET A 142 -9.86 3.14 4.13
CA MET A 142 -9.21 4.31 3.55
C MET A 142 -10.20 5.16 2.75
N LEU A 143 -11.05 4.53 1.93
CA LEU A 143 -12.08 5.24 1.16
C LEU A 143 -13.09 5.90 2.09
N GLY A 144 -13.45 5.25 3.19
CA GLY A 144 -14.32 5.83 4.22
C GLY A 144 -13.70 7.06 4.87
N SER A 145 -12.42 6.98 5.28
CA SER A 145 -11.70 8.10 5.87
C SER A 145 -11.50 9.25 4.87
N ALA A 146 -11.32 8.93 3.59
CA ALA A 146 -11.24 9.92 2.51
C ALA A 146 -12.60 10.51 2.11
N LYS A 147 -13.70 10.03 2.72
CA LYS A 147 -15.08 10.44 2.43
C LYS A 147 -15.51 10.16 0.98
N LEU A 148 -15.04 9.05 0.44
CA LEU A 148 -15.35 8.58 -0.92
C LEU A 148 -16.34 7.40 -0.95
N LEU A 149 -16.86 7.02 0.19
CA LEU A 149 -17.92 6.02 0.32
C LEU A 149 -19.25 6.68 0.66
#